data_de34583b9562d092147c37ee02346a8e
#
_entry.id   de34583b9562d092147c37ee02346a8e
#
_cell.length_a   1.000
_cell.length_b   1.000
_cell.length_c   1.000
_cell.angle_alpha   90.00
_cell.angle_beta   90.00
_cell.angle_gamma   90.00
#
_symmetry.space_group_name_H-M   'P 1'
#
loop_
_entity.id
_entity.type
_entity.pdbx_description
1 polymer ?
#
loop_
_entity_poly.entity_id
_entity_poly.type
_entity_poly.pdbx_seq_one_letter_code
_entity_poly.pdbx_strand_id
1 'polypeptide(L)'
;MSRSRSAASGTYEQTLKSEIAKSEAPTLFQVNGPVGYQNWSSYTEDMSDTEPYKQLINKDVALKDGDKVVGVPYAMETYGLIYNKDLLAKYIATDGAKIKSVDDIDNFDTLKAVADDIQAKKDQLGVKGAFTSAGFDSSSDWRFKTHLANLPLYYEFKDDNVTKQPETIKGTYLPEYKNIFDLYLKDSTTEPTQLSSKTGDDSTSEFS
;
A
#
# COMPACT_ATOMS: atom_id res chain seq x y z
N MET A 1 21.85 -26.46 -9.48
CA MET A 1 21.52 -25.78 -8.22
C MET A 1 21.00 -24.38 -8.56
N SER A 2 19.79 -24.05 -8.14
CA SER A 2 19.27 -22.70 -8.30
C SER A 2 20.04 -21.75 -7.36
N ARG A 3 20.60 -20.66 -7.89
CA ARG A 3 21.24 -19.62 -7.08
C ARG A 3 20.24 -18.49 -6.89
N SER A 4 19.88 -18.22 -5.65
CA SER A 4 19.14 -17.00 -5.30
C SER A 4 20.12 -15.84 -5.14
N ARG A 5 19.80 -14.69 -5.73
CA ARG A 5 20.54 -13.44 -5.57
C ARG A 5 19.60 -12.39 -4.98
N SER A 6 20.08 -11.68 -3.97
CA SER A 6 19.34 -10.59 -3.34
C SER A 6 20.01 -9.25 -3.62
N ALA A 7 19.21 -8.20 -3.68
CA ALA A 7 19.70 -6.82 -3.76
C ALA A 7 19.47 -6.10 -2.43
N ALA A 8 20.29 -5.12 -2.13
CA ALA A 8 20.03 -4.22 -1.01
C ALA A 8 18.74 -3.40 -1.27
N SER A 9 18.08 -2.98 -0.20
CA SER A 9 16.87 -2.15 -0.31
C SER A 9 17.12 -0.92 -1.19
N GLY A 10 16.19 -0.65 -2.10
CA GLY A 10 16.25 0.51 -3.00
C GLY A 10 17.18 0.36 -4.22
N THR A 11 17.90 -0.78 -4.37
CA THR A 11 18.85 -0.97 -5.49
C THR A 11 18.48 -2.12 -6.42
N TYR A 12 17.31 -2.72 -6.26
CA TYR A 12 16.91 -3.92 -6.99
C TYR A 12 17.00 -3.78 -8.51
N GLU A 13 16.39 -2.75 -9.08
CA GLU A 13 16.36 -2.52 -10.54
C GLU A 13 17.76 -2.35 -11.13
N GLN A 14 18.62 -1.61 -10.46
CA GLN A 14 20.02 -1.42 -10.91
C GLN A 14 20.80 -2.73 -10.83
N THR A 15 20.62 -3.47 -9.74
CA THR A 15 21.25 -4.78 -9.55
C THR A 15 20.77 -5.75 -10.61
N LEU A 16 19.47 -5.85 -10.86
CA LEU A 16 18.90 -6.73 -11.87
C LEU A 16 19.44 -6.41 -13.27
N LYS A 17 19.48 -5.12 -13.64
CA LYS A 17 20.04 -4.68 -14.91
C LYS A 17 21.50 -5.12 -15.10
N SER A 18 22.30 -5.03 -14.04
CA SER A 18 23.68 -5.51 -14.05
C SER A 18 23.78 -7.03 -14.15
N GLU A 19 22.89 -7.76 -13.46
CA GLU A 19 22.90 -9.23 -13.44
C GLU A 19 22.40 -9.85 -14.76
N ILE A 20 21.39 -9.27 -15.40
CA ILE A 20 20.89 -9.75 -16.70
C ILE A 20 21.92 -9.59 -17.81
N ALA A 21 22.82 -8.62 -17.71
CA ALA A 21 23.90 -8.43 -18.69
C ALA A 21 25.05 -9.45 -18.56
N LYS A 22 25.05 -10.31 -17.54
CA LYS A 22 26.11 -11.30 -17.32
C LYS A 22 25.82 -12.62 -18.06
N SER A 23 26.87 -13.42 -18.25
CA SER A 23 26.76 -14.76 -18.85
C SER A 23 25.88 -15.74 -18.05
N GLU A 24 25.78 -15.54 -16.73
CA GLU A 24 24.91 -16.31 -15.83
C GLU A 24 23.76 -15.43 -15.33
N ALA A 25 22.95 -14.92 -16.25
CA ALA A 25 21.79 -14.12 -15.92
C ALA A 25 20.75 -14.90 -15.07
N PRO A 26 19.96 -14.22 -14.20
CA PRO A 26 18.89 -14.88 -13.48
C PRO A 26 17.82 -15.37 -14.46
N THR A 27 17.36 -16.62 -14.28
CA THR A 27 16.26 -17.21 -15.08
C THR A 27 14.91 -16.67 -14.63
N LEU A 28 14.75 -16.39 -13.33
CA LEU A 28 13.54 -15.81 -12.74
C LEU A 28 13.92 -14.55 -12.01
N PHE A 29 13.12 -13.52 -12.18
CA PHE A 29 13.32 -12.23 -11.51
C PHE A 29 11.98 -11.59 -11.18
N GLN A 30 11.99 -10.72 -10.19
CA GLN A 30 10.80 -9.99 -9.75
C GLN A 30 10.53 -8.79 -10.66
N VAL A 31 9.27 -8.59 -11.00
CA VAL A 31 8.78 -7.41 -11.71
C VAL A 31 7.77 -6.68 -10.83
N ASN A 32 7.95 -5.38 -10.70
CA ASN A 32 7.07 -4.56 -9.87
C ASN A 32 5.85 -4.08 -10.67
N GLY A 33 4.93 -5.00 -10.92
CA GLY A 33 3.67 -4.74 -11.59
C GLY A 33 3.79 -4.31 -13.06
N PRO A 34 2.70 -3.78 -13.67
CA PRO A 34 2.67 -3.38 -15.07
C PRO A 34 3.69 -2.30 -15.45
N VAL A 35 3.94 -1.33 -14.56
CA VAL A 35 4.92 -0.26 -14.81
C VAL A 35 6.35 -0.83 -14.79
N GLY A 36 6.67 -1.67 -13.82
CA GLY A 36 7.96 -2.37 -13.78
C GLY A 36 8.17 -3.24 -14.99
N TYR A 37 7.13 -3.93 -15.46
CA TYR A 37 7.18 -4.78 -16.65
C TYR A 37 7.66 -4.03 -17.91
N GLN A 38 7.31 -2.77 -18.09
CA GLN A 38 7.73 -1.97 -19.24
C GLN A 38 9.26 -1.93 -19.41
N ASN A 39 10.01 -1.99 -18.29
CA ASN A 39 11.47 -2.01 -18.31
C ASN A 39 12.06 -3.37 -18.68
N TRP A 40 11.27 -4.44 -18.54
CA TRP A 40 11.74 -5.83 -18.64
C TRP A 40 11.05 -6.65 -19.72
N SER A 41 10.13 -6.06 -20.48
CA SER A 41 9.29 -6.75 -21.47
C SER A 41 10.10 -7.58 -22.48
N SER A 42 11.26 -7.08 -22.91
CA SER A 42 12.14 -7.78 -23.84
C SER A 42 12.90 -9.00 -23.25
N TYR A 43 12.80 -9.19 -21.92
CA TYR A 43 13.47 -10.29 -21.20
C TYR A 43 12.48 -11.32 -20.66
N THR A 44 11.20 -11.17 -20.95
CA THR A 44 10.15 -12.07 -20.47
C THR A 44 9.70 -13.06 -21.54
N GLU A 45 9.34 -14.24 -21.09
CA GLU A 45 8.77 -15.30 -21.92
C GLU A 45 7.30 -15.53 -21.55
N ASP A 46 6.55 -16.17 -22.45
CA ASP A 46 5.17 -16.56 -22.16
C ASP A 46 5.13 -17.71 -21.16
N MET A 47 4.51 -17.45 -20.02
CA MET A 47 4.36 -18.41 -18.91
C MET A 47 3.03 -19.15 -18.93
N SER A 48 2.19 -19.01 -19.97
CA SER A 48 0.83 -19.57 -20.04
C SER A 48 0.81 -21.09 -19.82
N ASP A 49 1.84 -21.81 -20.27
CA ASP A 49 1.96 -23.25 -20.14
C ASP A 49 2.73 -23.72 -18.90
N THR A 50 3.18 -22.79 -18.06
CA THR A 50 3.97 -23.13 -16.87
C THR A 50 3.11 -23.63 -15.71
N GLU A 51 3.67 -24.53 -14.88
CA GLU A 51 2.98 -25.01 -13.69
C GLU A 51 2.64 -23.88 -12.69
N PRO A 52 3.50 -22.86 -12.42
CA PRO A 52 3.12 -21.76 -11.56
C PRO A 52 1.84 -21.05 -12.03
N TYR A 53 1.69 -20.80 -13.33
CA TYR A 53 0.45 -20.18 -13.83
C TYR A 53 -0.75 -21.12 -13.73
N LYS A 54 -0.58 -22.43 -14.07
CA LYS A 54 -1.67 -23.42 -13.97
C LYS A 54 -2.22 -23.56 -12.56
N GLN A 55 -1.36 -23.43 -11.55
CA GLN A 55 -1.72 -23.53 -10.13
C GLN A 55 -2.39 -22.27 -9.55
N LEU A 56 -2.41 -21.14 -10.27
CA LEU A 56 -3.12 -19.94 -9.80
C LEU A 56 -4.63 -20.21 -9.68
N ILE A 57 -5.18 -19.95 -8.51
CA ILE A 57 -6.63 -20.04 -8.24
C ILE A 57 -7.37 -18.96 -9.03
N ASN A 58 -6.87 -17.74 -8.99
CA ASN A 58 -7.38 -16.62 -9.79
C ASN A 58 -6.37 -16.26 -10.88
N LYS A 59 -6.75 -16.44 -12.15
CA LYS A 59 -5.90 -16.13 -13.30
C LYS A 59 -5.80 -14.63 -13.61
N ASP A 60 -6.70 -13.81 -13.05
CA ASP A 60 -6.73 -12.36 -13.31
C ASP A 60 -5.61 -11.60 -12.58
N VAL A 61 -5.00 -12.25 -11.57
CA VAL A 61 -3.85 -11.66 -10.86
C VAL A 61 -2.52 -11.82 -11.60
N ALA A 62 -2.48 -12.60 -12.69
CA ALA A 62 -1.30 -12.75 -13.52
C ALA A 62 -1.05 -11.46 -14.33
N LEU A 63 0.22 -11.13 -14.49
CA LEU A 63 0.63 -10.04 -15.37
C LEU A 63 0.54 -10.50 -16.82
N LYS A 64 -0.21 -9.75 -17.63
CA LYS A 64 -0.46 -10.08 -19.03
C LYS A 64 0.04 -8.98 -19.96
N ASP A 65 0.50 -9.39 -21.14
CA ASP A 65 0.80 -8.53 -22.27
C ASP A 65 0.11 -9.12 -23.52
N GLY A 66 -1.01 -8.52 -23.89
CA GLY A 66 -1.95 -9.12 -24.84
C GLY A 66 -2.46 -10.47 -24.31
N ASP A 67 -2.30 -11.51 -25.11
CA ASP A 67 -2.70 -12.89 -24.76
C ASP A 67 -1.64 -13.66 -23.97
N LYS A 68 -0.44 -13.10 -23.82
CA LYS A 68 0.67 -13.75 -23.12
C LYS A 68 0.61 -13.51 -21.62
N VAL A 69 0.95 -14.51 -20.84
CA VAL A 69 1.21 -14.41 -19.41
C VAL A 69 2.70 -14.14 -19.21
N VAL A 70 3.06 -12.92 -18.81
CA VAL A 70 4.46 -12.49 -18.70
C VAL A 70 4.96 -12.43 -17.25
N GLY A 71 4.08 -12.73 -16.30
CA GLY A 71 4.44 -12.85 -14.89
C GLY A 71 3.35 -13.50 -14.07
N VAL A 72 3.74 -14.23 -13.02
CA VAL A 72 2.83 -14.79 -12.02
C VAL A 72 3.16 -14.23 -10.66
N PRO A 73 2.15 -13.90 -9.81
CA PRO A 73 2.40 -13.42 -8.47
C PRO A 73 3.02 -14.53 -7.62
N TYR A 74 4.04 -14.22 -6.86
CA TYR A 74 4.62 -15.13 -5.87
C TYR A 74 4.09 -14.87 -4.46
N ALA A 75 3.51 -13.70 -4.23
CA ALA A 75 2.84 -13.30 -3.00
C ALA A 75 1.71 -12.32 -3.32
N MET A 76 0.70 -12.29 -2.47
CA MET A 76 -0.34 -11.27 -2.48
C MET A 76 -0.29 -10.51 -1.16
N GLU A 77 -0.21 -9.20 -1.25
CA GLU A 77 -0.25 -8.31 -0.10
C GLU A 77 -1.61 -7.65 0.01
N THR A 78 -2.04 -7.42 1.23
CA THR A 78 -3.29 -6.72 1.52
C THR A 78 -3.02 -5.52 2.42
N TYR A 79 -3.91 -4.54 2.36
CA TYR A 79 -3.86 -3.36 3.21
C TYR A 79 -5.00 -3.43 4.21
N GLY A 80 -4.76 -2.93 5.40
CA GLY A 80 -5.74 -2.83 6.46
C GLY A 80 -5.24 -1.93 7.57
N LEU A 81 -6.11 -1.64 8.52
CA LEU A 81 -5.76 -0.93 9.74
C LEU A 81 -5.26 -1.92 10.78
N ILE A 82 -4.05 -1.73 11.25
CA ILE A 82 -3.51 -2.44 12.40
C ILE A 82 -3.83 -1.60 13.64
N TYR A 83 -4.44 -2.21 14.64
CA TYR A 83 -4.80 -1.50 15.87
C TYR A 83 -4.24 -2.19 17.11
N ASN A 84 -3.91 -1.40 18.13
CA ASN A 84 -3.52 -1.89 19.43
C ASN A 84 -4.78 -2.23 20.25
N LYS A 85 -4.97 -3.53 20.54
CA LYS A 85 -6.17 -4.01 21.22
C LYS A 85 -6.34 -3.44 22.62
N ASP A 86 -5.26 -3.28 23.37
CA ASP A 86 -5.30 -2.78 24.74
C ASP A 86 -5.62 -1.29 24.78
N LEU A 87 -5.07 -0.51 23.86
CA LEU A 87 -5.40 0.92 23.71
C LEU A 87 -6.84 1.12 23.26
N LEU A 88 -7.31 0.32 22.30
CA LEU A 88 -8.71 0.38 21.87
C LEU A 88 -9.67 0.00 23.00
N ALA A 89 -9.35 -1.02 23.80
CA ALA A 89 -10.14 -1.39 24.97
C ALA A 89 -10.19 -0.27 26.02
N LYS A 90 -9.04 0.39 26.27
CA LYS A 90 -9.01 1.58 27.14
C LYS A 90 -9.90 2.71 26.60
N TYR A 91 -9.83 2.98 25.31
CA TYR A 91 -10.67 3.97 24.65
C TYR A 91 -12.16 3.65 24.80
N ILE A 92 -12.56 2.42 24.49
CA ILE A 92 -13.97 1.97 24.61
C ILE A 92 -14.49 2.13 26.06
N ALA A 93 -13.62 1.98 27.05
CA ALA A 93 -13.98 2.18 28.46
C ALA A 93 -14.09 3.66 28.88
N THR A 94 -13.72 4.62 28.02
CA THR A 94 -13.86 6.06 28.33
C THR A 94 -15.31 6.51 28.20
N ASP A 95 -15.66 7.53 28.99
CA ASP A 95 -16.98 8.16 28.85
C ASP A 95 -17.14 8.80 27.49
N GLY A 96 -18.30 8.55 26.86
CA GLY A 96 -18.63 9.07 25.54
C GLY A 96 -17.84 8.46 24.37
N ALA A 97 -17.22 7.28 24.54
CA ALA A 97 -16.61 6.53 23.44
C ALA A 97 -17.59 6.33 22.28
N LYS A 98 -17.10 6.44 21.04
CA LYS A 98 -17.96 6.42 19.83
C LYS A 98 -18.35 5.00 19.41
N ILE A 99 -17.69 4.00 19.94
CA ILE A 99 -17.91 2.57 19.64
C ILE A 99 -17.95 1.74 20.91
N LYS A 100 -18.48 0.54 20.83
CA LYS A 100 -18.50 -0.48 21.88
C LYS A 100 -17.65 -1.70 21.53
N SER A 101 -17.34 -1.87 20.25
CA SER A 101 -16.50 -2.94 19.70
C SER A 101 -15.72 -2.42 18.50
N VAL A 102 -14.62 -3.08 18.14
CA VAL A 102 -13.91 -2.81 16.89
C VAL A 102 -14.79 -3.04 15.67
N ASP A 103 -15.72 -3.99 15.75
CA ASP A 103 -16.62 -4.33 14.66
C ASP A 103 -17.61 -3.19 14.31
N ASP A 104 -17.75 -2.20 15.19
CA ASP A 104 -18.55 -1.00 14.92
C ASP A 104 -17.84 -0.07 13.90
N ILE A 105 -16.54 -0.27 13.64
CA ILE A 105 -15.78 0.51 12.64
C ILE A 105 -15.96 -0.16 11.28
N ASP A 106 -17.11 0.03 10.66
CA ASP A 106 -17.48 -0.57 9.37
C ASP A 106 -17.54 0.44 8.21
N ASN A 107 -17.30 1.71 8.49
CA ASN A 107 -17.34 2.79 7.51
C ASN A 107 -16.38 3.94 7.89
N PHE A 108 -16.15 4.85 6.94
CA PHE A 108 -15.23 5.98 7.11
C PHE A 108 -15.68 6.95 8.21
N ASP A 109 -16.96 7.25 8.31
CA ASP A 109 -17.49 8.22 9.28
C ASP A 109 -17.28 7.72 10.71
N THR A 110 -17.52 6.44 10.95
CA THR A 110 -17.25 5.82 12.26
C THR A 110 -15.75 5.79 12.56
N LEU A 111 -14.90 5.41 11.59
CA LEU A 111 -13.45 5.45 11.74
C LEU A 111 -12.98 6.87 12.11
N LYS A 112 -13.46 7.87 11.38
CA LYS A 112 -13.12 9.27 11.63
C LYS A 112 -13.58 9.73 13.01
N ALA A 113 -14.79 9.42 13.41
CA ALA A 113 -15.32 9.80 14.73
C ALA A 113 -14.51 9.19 15.86
N VAL A 114 -14.06 7.93 15.70
CA VAL A 114 -13.21 7.25 16.68
C VAL A 114 -11.81 7.88 16.72
N ALA A 115 -11.20 8.13 15.58
CA ALA A 115 -9.87 8.74 15.51
C ALA A 115 -9.85 10.16 16.10
N ASP A 116 -10.79 11.00 15.70
CA ASP A 116 -10.95 12.36 16.24
C ASP A 116 -11.13 12.33 17.78
N ASP A 117 -11.93 11.39 18.30
CA ASP A 117 -12.19 11.28 19.74
C ASP A 117 -10.98 10.74 20.52
N ILE A 118 -10.24 9.77 19.96
CA ILE A 118 -8.96 9.30 20.51
C ILE A 118 -7.95 10.43 20.51
N GLN A 119 -7.84 11.20 19.44
CA GLN A 119 -6.95 12.35 19.35
C GLN A 119 -7.29 13.41 20.41
N ALA A 120 -8.57 13.68 20.62
CA ALA A 120 -9.02 14.61 21.66
C ALA A 120 -8.74 14.11 23.07
N LYS A 121 -8.76 12.79 23.29
CA LYS A 121 -8.52 12.12 24.59
C LYS A 121 -7.09 11.59 24.75
N LYS A 122 -6.16 11.96 23.86
CA LYS A 122 -4.81 11.40 23.81
C LYS A 122 -4.07 11.43 25.17
N ASP A 123 -4.18 12.52 25.91
CA ASP A 123 -3.54 12.67 27.21
C ASP A 123 -4.15 11.72 28.25
N GLN A 124 -5.47 11.56 28.26
CA GLN A 124 -6.19 10.60 29.13
C GLN A 124 -5.82 9.15 28.82
N LEU A 125 -5.63 8.85 27.53
CA LEU A 125 -5.28 7.50 27.05
C LEU A 125 -3.79 7.19 27.19
N GLY A 126 -2.95 8.22 27.36
CA GLY A 126 -1.49 8.09 27.43
C GLY A 126 -0.86 7.82 26.06
N VAL A 127 -1.48 8.32 24.98
CA VAL A 127 -0.96 8.20 23.60
C VAL A 127 -0.58 9.56 23.04
N LYS A 128 0.21 9.59 21.97
CA LYS A 128 0.63 10.82 21.29
C LYS A 128 -0.31 11.22 20.17
N GLY A 129 -1.06 10.27 19.63
CA GLY A 129 -2.02 10.47 18.54
C GLY A 129 -2.85 9.22 18.32
N ALA A 130 -3.92 9.36 17.53
CA ALA A 130 -4.78 8.23 17.17
C ALA A 130 -4.08 7.30 16.15
N PHE A 131 -3.28 7.88 15.25
CA PHE A 131 -2.47 7.14 14.29
C PHE A 131 -0.99 7.38 14.55
N THR A 132 -0.16 6.39 14.23
CA THR A 132 1.27 6.61 14.07
C THR A 132 1.53 7.59 12.93
N SER A 133 2.72 8.19 12.91
CA SER A 133 3.05 9.12 11.82
C SER A 133 2.98 8.43 10.47
N ALA A 134 2.37 9.12 9.53
CA ALA A 134 2.48 8.73 8.13
C ALA A 134 3.91 9.02 7.65
N GLY A 135 4.61 8.02 7.12
CA GLY A 135 5.92 8.22 6.54
C GLY A 135 5.81 8.94 5.20
N PHE A 136 6.24 10.20 5.15
CA PHE A 136 6.30 11.01 3.93
C PHE A 136 7.73 11.27 3.46
N ASP A 137 8.71 10.63 4.06
CA ASP A 137 10.04 10.64 3.47
C ASP A 137 10.05 9.86 2.15
N SER A 138 11.05 10.07 1.32
CA SER A 138 11.14 9.48 -0.02
C SER A 138 11.16 7.94 -0.04
N SER A 139 11.44 7.29 1.08
CA SER A 139 11.43 5.82 1.21
C SER A 139 10.06 5.25 1.55
N SER A 140 9.13 6.08 2.04
CA SER A 140 7.87 5.62 2.63
C SER A 140 6.61 6.25 2.03
N ASP A 141 6.72 7.38 1.33
CA ASP A 141 5.60 8.18 0.81
C ASP A 141 4.75 7.47 -0.26
N TRP A 142 5.25 6.39 -0.86
CA TRP A 142 4.54 5.58 -1.86
C TRP A 142 3.22 5.01 -1.35
N ARG A 143 3.05 4.87 -0.03
CA ARG A 143 1.79 4.42 0.58
C ARG A 143 0.65 5.40 0.31
N PHE A 144 0.95 6.67 0.33
CA PHE A 144 -0.03 7.74 0.07
C PHE A 144 -0.12 8.08 -1.41
N LYS A 145 0.99 8.29 -2.08
CA LYS A 145 1.00 8.77 -3.47
C LYS A 145 0.71 7.69 -4.51
N THR A 146 0.81 6.40 -4.15
CA THR A 146 0.42 5.31 -5.05
C THR A 146 -0.69 4.46 -4.49
N HIS A 147 -0.51 3.80 -3.35
CA HIS A 147 -1.48 2.83 -2.84
C HIS A 147 -2.81 3.48 -2.47
N LEU A 148 -2.79 4.51 -1.65
CA LEU A 148 -4.03 5.21 -1.29
C LEU A 148 -4.66 5.91 -2.50
N ALA A 149 -3.84 6.51 -3.37
CA ALA A 149 -4.32 7.20 -4.57
C ALA A 149 -4.88 6.25 -5.64
N ASN A 150 -4.55 4.96 -5.62
CA ASN A 150 -5.10 4.00 -6.56
C ASN A 150 -6.62 3.78 -6.38
N LEU A 151 -7.15 3.89 -5.18
CA LEU A 151 -8.58 3.68 -4.93
C LEU A 151 -9.47 4.68 -5.67
N PRO A 152 -9.29 6.01 -5.53
CA PRO A 152 -10.08 6.98 -6.26
C PRO A 152 -9.95 6.83 -7.78
N LEU A 153 -8.76 6.50 -8.29
CA LEU A 153 -8.55 6.26 -9.72
C LEU A 153 -9.25 4.99 -10.19
N TYR A 154 -9.20 3.92 -9.40
CA TYR A 154 -9.90 2.67 -9.72
C TYR A 154 -11.40 2.89 -9.87
N TYR A 155 -12.03 3.61 -8.93
CA TYR A 155 -13.46 3.88 -9.00
C TYR A 155 -13.82 4.81 -10.16
N GLU A 156 -13.04 5.86 -10.40
CA GLU A 156 -13.23 6.74 -11.55
C GLU A 156 -13.17 5.95 -12.87
N PHE A 157 -12.14 5.12 -13.05
CA PHE A 157 -11.97 4.32 -14.26
C PHE A 157 -13.07 3.27 -14.43
N LYS A 158 -13.52 2.67 -13.34
CA LYS A 158 -14.63 1.72 -13.35
C LYS A 158 -15.93 2.37 -13.78
N ASP A 159 -16.27 3.52 -13.22
CA ASP A 159 -17.51 4.23 -13.52
C ASP A 159 -17.51 4.83 -14.93
N ASP A 160 -16.37 5.27 -15.40
CA ASP A 160 -16.18 5.80 -16.76
C ASP A 160 -15.95 4.70 -17.81
N ASN A 161 -15.93 3.41 -17.41
CA ASN A 161 -15.63 2.27 -18.30
C ASN A 161 -14.29 2.42 -19.05
N VAL A 162 -13.28 2.93 -18.38
CA VAL A 162 -11.94 3.11 -18.95
C VAL A 162 -11.25 1.76 -19.10
N THR A 163 -10.93 1.39 -20.35
CA THR A 163 -10.28 0.11 -20.67
C THR A 163 -8.81 0.24 -21.08
N LYS A 164 -8.34 1.47 -21.25
CA LYS A 164 -6.94 1.78 -21.59
C LYS A 164 -6.50 2.99 -20.79
N GLN A 165 -5.20 3.13 -20.57
CA GLN A 165 -4.65 4.29 -19.86
C GLN A 165 -5.09 5.59 -20.55
N PRO A 166 -5.82 6.48 -19.86
CA PRO A 166 -6.24 7.77 -20.41
C PRO A 166 -5.07 8.77 -20.36
N GLU A 167 -5.12 9.79 -21.18
CA GLU A 167 -4.14 10.90 -21.16
C GLU A 167 -4.29 11.76 -19.90
N THR A 168 -5.50 11.88 -19.39
CA THR A 168 -5.83 12.69 -18.20
C THR A 168 -6.81 11.95 -17.29
N ILE A 169 -6.84 12.33 -16.04
CA ILE A 169 -7.84 11.90 -15.04
C ILE A 169 -8.79 13.06 -14.76
N LYS A 170 -10.05 12.74 -14.42
CA LYS A 170 -11.06 13.75 -14.04
C LYS A 170 -10.90 14.19 -12.59
N GLY A 171 -10.43 13.29 -11.74
CA GLY A 171 -10.32 13.52 -10.30
C GLY A 171 -11.66 13.43 -9.56
N THR A 172 -12.60 12.62 -10.08
CA THR A 172 -13.97 12.47 -9.55
C THR A 172 -13.98 12.16 -8.05
N TYR A 173 -13.09 11.27 -7.60
CA TYR A 173 -13.01 10.83 -6.21
C TYR A 173 -11.85 11.44 -5.40
N LEU A 174 -11.28 12.55 -5.86
CA LEU A 174 -10.24 13.28 -5.10
C LEU A 174 -10.74 13.85 -3.75
N PRO A 175 -12.02 14.28 -3.60
CA PRO A 175 -12.53 14.69 -2.28
C PRO A 175 -12.47 13.56 -1.25
N GLU A 176 -12.82 12.33 -1.61
CA GLU A 176 -12.77 11.16 -0.74
C GLU A 176 -11.32 10.81 -0.38
N TYR A 177 -10.42 10.84 -1.36
CA TYR A 177 -8.99 10.69 -1.11
C TYR A 177 -8.47 11.74 -0.12
N LYS A 178 -8.85 13.01 -0.32
CA LYS A 178 -8.48 14.10 0.57
C LYS A 178 -8.99 13.87 2.00
N ASN A 179 -10.22 13.40 2.16
CA ASN A 179 -10.79 13.14 3.48
C ASN A 179 -9.99 12.08 4.25
N ILE A 180 -9.61 10.99 3.58
CA ILE A 180 -8.77 9.94 4.19
C ILE A 180 -7.38 10.49 4.49
N PHE A 181 -6.78 11.21 3.55
CA PHE A 181 -5.46 11.81 3.70
C PHE A 181 -5.42 12.78 4.88
N ASP A 182 -6.40 13.70 4.97
CA ASP A 182 -6.51 14.66 6.06
C ASP A 182 -6.68 13.98 7.42
N LEU A 183 -7.42 12.88 7.49
CA LEU A 183 -7.60 12.11 8.72
C LEU A 183 -6.25 11.62 9.27
N TYR A 184 -5.44 10.99 8.42
CA TYR A 184 -4.12 10.51 8.82
C TYR A 184 -3.14 11.64 9.16
N LEU A 185 -3.28 12.80 8.55
CA LEU A 185 -2.44 13.95 8.86
C LEU A 185 -2.78 14.60 10.21
N LYS A 186 -4.08 14.78 10.49
CA LYS A 186 -4.56 15.54 11.67
C LYS A 186 -4.45 14.73 12.95
N ASP A 187 -4.69 13.44 12.88
CA ASP A 187 -4.79 12.55 14.04
C ASP A 187 -3.51 11.72 14.25
N SER A 188 -2.41 12.15 13.63
CA SER A 188 -1.09 11.55 13.74
C SER A 188 -0.40 11.89 15.07
N THR A 189 0.53 11.02 15.48
CA THR A 189 1.49 11.29 16.57
C THR A 189 2.43 12.46 16.27
N THR A 190 2.58 12.85 15.01
CA THR A 190 3.52 13.85 14.53
C THR A 190 2.79 14.98 13.81
N GLU A 191 3.19 16.20 14.09
CA GLU A 191 2.64 17.39 13.41
C GLU A 191 2.83 17.31 11.89
N PRO A 192 1.83 17.73 11.08
CA PRO A 192 1.87 17.63 9.63
C PRO A 192 3.13 18.22 8.98
N THR A 193 3.67 19.29 9.54
CA THR A 193 4.88 19.96 9.04
C THR A 193 6.16 19.15 9.20
N GLN A 194 6.14 18.10 10.01
CA GLN A 194 7.30 17.24 10.30
C GLN A 194 7.22 15.89 9.60
N LEU A 195 6.10 15.56 8.95
CA LEU A 195 5.86 14.26 8.36
C LEU A 195 6.82 13.93 7.20
N SER A 196 7.35 14.94 6.49
CA SER A 196 8.31 14.75 5.41
C SER A 196 9.65 14.14 5.85
N SER A 197 9.96 14.16 7.14
CA SER A 197 11.15 13.52 7.71
C SER A 197 10.86 12.14 8.32
N LYS A 198 9.61 11.71 8.37
CA LYS A 198 9.20 10.47 9.02
C LYS A 198 9.28 9.29 8.05
N THR A 199 9.90 8.23 8.52
CA THR A 199 10.08 6.97 7.80
C THR A 199 9.01 5.93 8.20
N GLY A 200 8.92 4.81 7.47
CA GLY A 200 8.13 3.67 7.89
C GLY A 200 8.62 3.04 9.20
N ASP A 201 9.92 3.11 9.47
CA ASP A 201 10.50 2.62 10.72
C ASP A 201 10.11 3.50 11.91
N ASP A 202 10.04 4.82 11.73
CA ASP A 202 9.49 5.74 12.75
C ASP A 202 8.04 5.36 13.08
N SER A 203 7.21 5.15 12.05
CA SER A 203 5.81 4.73 12.22
C SER A 203 5.68 3.42 13.01
N THR A 204 6.54 2.44 12.69
CA THR A 204 6.58 1.15 13.40
C THR A 204 6.99 1.32 14.87
N SER A 205 8.00 2.14 15.12
CA SER A 205 8.49 2.41 16.47
C SER A 205 7.50 3.18 17.34
N GLU A 206 6.67 4.03 16.73
CA GLU A 206 5.62 4.78 17.41
C GLU A 206 4.43 3.91 17.81
N PHE A 207 4.23 2.78 17.13
CA PHE A 207 3.15 1.83 17.41
C PHE A 207 3.47 0.89 18.58
N SER A 208 4.73 0.68 18.93
CA SER A 208 5.23 -0.33 19.87
C SER A 208 5.04 0.06 21.34
#